data_e63d8f51a8406992d6ff4d21ee48737a
#
_entry.id   e63d8f51a8406992d6ff4d21ee48737a
#
_cell.length_a   1.000
_cell.length_b   1.000
_cell.length_c   1.000
_cell.angle_alpha   90.00
_cell.angle_beta   90.00
_cell.angle_gamma   90.00
#
_symmetry.space_group_name_H-M   'P 1'
#
loop_
_entity.id
_entity.type
_entity.pdbx_description
1 polymer ?
#
loop_
_entity_poly.entity_id
_entity_poly.type
_entity_poly.pdbx_seq_one_letter_code
_entity_poly.pdbx_strand_id
1 'polypeptide(L)'
;MKNLSQEPAGPVHVPPTGPPRGLGPSRELYSRMGETNIFRMCEDFYRELEKSAVRPLFPEDMKAASRKIAAFLVQLCGGPPMYNQLFGQPMMRARHLPFAIDEAARQAWLDSFKKTLEGAPEKYAFPAEHLPGFIAFLEEFSAWMVNRKS
;
A
#
# COMPACT_ATOMS: atom_id res chain seq x y z
N MET A 1 -13.86 -19.14 9.58
CA MET A 1 -13.02 -18.23 8.82
C MET A 1 -11.68 -18.89 8.48
N LYS A 2 -11.23 -18.70 7.27
CA LYS A 2 -9.94 -19.23 6.89
C LYS A 2 -8.82 -18.49 7.62
N ASN A 3 -7.90 -19.23 8.19
CA ASN A 3 -6.78 -18.63 8.91
C ASN A 3 -5.69 -18.22 7.90
N LEU A 4 -5.64 -16.95 7.57
CA LEU A 4 -4.65 -16.43 6.63
C LEU A 4 -3.28 -16.28 7.25
N SER A 5 -3.16 -16.44 8.57
CA SER A 5 -1.86 -16.38 9.22
C SER A 5 -1.11 -17.70 9.22
N GLN A 6 -1.71 -18.75 8.65
CA GLN A 6 -1.02 -20.03 8.54
C GLN A 6 0.19 -19.88 7.62
N GLU A 7 1.21 -20.68 7.91
CA GLU A 7 2.42 -20.70 7.12
C GLU A 7 2.12 -20.97 5.65
N PRO A 8 2.60 -20.10 4.76
CA PRO A 8 2.47 -20.37 3.34
C PRO A 8 3.30 -21.59 2.96
N ALA A 9 2.88 -22.23 1.89
CA ALA A 9 3.65 -23.34 1.36
C ALA A 9 5.02 -22.87 0.86
N GLY A 10 6.08 -23.57 1.22
CA GLY A 10 7.42 -23.29 0.73
C GLY A 10 8.14 -22.19 1.48
N PRO A 11 9.40 -21.98 1.14
CA PRO A 11 10.23 -20.97 1.82
C PRO A 11 9.85 -19.56 1.44
N VAL A 12 10.15 -18.63 2.34
CA VAL A 12 9.97 -17.19 2.08
C VAL A 12 10.98 -16.76 1.02
N HIS A 13 10.46 -16.12 -0.02
CA HIS A 13 11.29 -15.53 -1.06
C HIS A 13 11.69 -14.10 -0.64
N VAL A 14 12.98 -13.80 -0.77
CA VAL A 14 13.48 -12.44 -0.53
C VAL A 14 13.83 -11.84 -1.89
N PRO A 15 13.19 -10.70 -2.25
CA PRO A 15 13.51 -10.06 -3.54
C PRO A 15 14.99 -9.70 -3.63
N PRO A 16 15.65 -9.99 -4.76
CA PRO A 16 17.09 -9.73 -4.87
C PRO A 16 17.46 -8.26 -4.79
N THR A 17 16.55 -7.36 -5.11
CA THR A 17 16.79 -5.92 -5.00
C THR A 17 16.84 -5.42 -3.56
N GLY A 18 16.33 -6.21 -2.61
CA GLY A 18 16.30 -5.81 -1.20
C GLY A 18 15.24 -4.77 -0.89
N PRO A 19 15.37 -4.10 0.27
CA PRO A 19 14.41 -3.07 0.67
C PRO A 19 14.44 -1.86 -0.26
N PRO A 20 13.36 -1.05 -0.28
CA PRO A 20 13.35 0.19 -1.06
C PRO A 20 14.51 1.09 -0.69
N ARG A 21 15.15 1.67 -1.71
CA ARG A 21 16.29 2.58 -1.54
C ARG A 21 15.93 4.03 -1.79
N GLY A 22 14.71 4.27 -2.32
CA GLY A 22 14.23 5.60 -2.58
C GLY A 22 13.88 6.34 -1.30
N LEU A 23 13.68 7.65 -1.46
CA LEU A 23 13.37 8.52 -0.33
C LEU A 23 11.91 8.43 0.12
N GLY A 24 11.12 7.57 -0.51
CA GLY A 24 9.70 7.49 -0.26
C GLY A 24 8.92 8.54 -1.04
N PRO A 25 7.62 8.70 -0.78
CA PRO A 25 6.82 9.72 -1.44
C PRO A 25 7.18 11.11 -0.92
N SER A 26 6.81 12.14 -1.68
CA SER A 26 7.07 13.53 -1.26
C SER A 26 6.42 13.81 0.10
N ARG A 27 7.17 14.45 0.98
CA ARG A 27 6.66 14.81 2.30
C ARG A 27 5.80 16.08 2.27
N GLU A 28 5.59 16.66 1.09
CA GLU A 28 4.66 17.76 0.91
C GLU A 28 3.23 17.30 0.68
N LEU A 29 3.03 16.01 0.39
CA LEU A 29 1.73 15.51 -0.01
C LEU A 29 0.66 15.71 1.07
N TYR A 30 1.03 15.48 2.33
CA TYR A 30 0.06 15.63 3.42
C TYR A 30 -0.46 17.07 3.50
N SER A 31 0.43 18.06 3.49
CA SER A 31 0.00 19.45 3.61
C SER A 31 -0.77 19.92 2.38
N ARG A 32 -0.46 19.39 1.20
CA ARG A 32 -1.09 19.84 -0.04
C ARG A 32 -2.40 19.11 -0.33
N MET A 33 -2.50 17.83 0.00
CA MET A 33 -3.73 17.05 -0.21
C MET A 33 -4.71 17.18 0.96
N GLY A 34 -4.17 17.14 2.16
CA GLY A 34 -4.96 17.05 3.38
C GLY A 34 -5.32 15.61 3.73
N GLU A 35 -5.57 15.40 5.01
CA GLU A 35 -5.86 14.06 5.53
C GLU A 35 -7.09 13.43 4.87
N THR A 36 -8.17 14.21 4.73
CA THR A 36 -9.41 13.70 4.15
C THR A 36 -9.21 13.15 2.75
N ASN A 37 -8.44 13.85 1.91
CA ASN A 37 -8.19 13.40 0.54
C ASN A 37 -7.31 12.16 0.50
N ILE A 38 -6.34 12.05 1.41
CA ILE A 38 -5.52 10.83 1.50
C ILE A 38 -6.39 9.64 1.87
N PHE A 39 -7.29 9.80 2.84
CA PHE A 39 -8.21 8.74 3.25
C PHE A 39 -9.17 8.35 2.12
N ARG A 40 -9.70 9.35 1.39
CA ARG A 40 -10.58 9.08 0.25
C ARG A 40 -9.86 8.30 -0.85
N MET A 41 -8.63 8.67 -1.15
CA MET A 41 -7.81 7.97 -2.13
C MET A 41 -7.62 6.50 -1.73
N CYS A 42 -7.34 6.25 -0.47
CA CYS A 42 -7.14 4.88 0.02
C CYS A 42 -8.43 4.08 0.01
N GLU A 43 -9.57 4.70 0.32
CA GLU A 43 -10.86 4.02 0.20
C GLU A 43 -11.14 3.62 -1.24
N ASP A 44 -10.89 4.52 -2.19
CA ASP A 44 -11.11 4.23 -3.61
C ASP A 44 -10.16 3.14 -4.10
N PHE A 45 -8.92 3.16 -3.64
CA PHE A 45 -7.96 2.10 -3.93
C PHE A 45 -8.48 0.74 -3.45
N TYR A 46 -9.01 0.69 -2.23
CA TYR A 46 -9.53 -0.57 -1.69
C TYR A 46 -10.78 -1.04 -2.41
N ARG A 47 -11.58 -0.13 -2.96
CA ARG A 47 -12.69 -0.53 -3.85
C ARG A 47 -12.18 -1.20 -5.12
N GLU A 48 -11.04 -0.74 -5.66
CA GLU A 48 -10.42 -1.43 -6.79
C GLU A 48 -9.88 -2.80 -6.38
N LEU A 49 -9.27 -2.90 -5.20
CA LEU A 49 -8.77 -4.19 -4.70
C LEU A 49 -9.90 -5.20 -4.52
N GLU A 50 -11.08 -4.76 -4.11
CA GLU A 50 -12.24 -5.64 -3.97
C GLU A 50 -12.59 -6.36 -5.26
N LYS A 51 -12.33 -5.72 -6.39
CA LYS A 51 -12.63 -6.28 -7.72
C LYS A 51 -11.46 -7.04 -8.30
N SER A 52 -10.33 -7.10 -7.61
CA SER A 52 -9.10 -7.67 -8.14
C SER A 52 -8.91 -9.12 -7.71
N ALA A 53 -7.95 -9.77 -8.36
CA ALA A 53 -7.60 -11.17 -8.03
C ALA A 53 -7.01 -11.32 -6.62
N VAL A 54 -6.56 -10.24 -5.99
CA VAL A 54 -5.98 -10.33 -4.65
C VAL A 54 -6.98 -10.13 -3.53
N ARG A 55 -8.27 -9.96 -3.87
CA ARG A 55 -9.30 -9.79 -2.84
C ARG A 55 -9.20 -10.81 -1.69
N PRO A 56 -8.94 -12.10 -1.96
CA PRO A 56 -8.87 -13.08 -0.87
C PRO A 56 -7.74 -12.86 0.14
N LEU A 57 -6.73 -12.06 -0.19
CA LEU A 57 -5.64 -11.76 0.73
C LEU A 57 -6.01 -10.67 1.74
N PHE A 58 -7.15 -10.02 1.58
CA PHE A 58 -7.56 -8.90 2.41
C PHE A 58 -8.69 -9.31 3.34
N PRO A 59 -8.85 -8.60 4.49
CA PRO A 59 -9.92 -8.93 5.42
C PRO A 59 -11.30 -8.60 4.84
N GLU A 60 -12.32 -9.12 5.48
CA GLU A 60 -13.69 -8.87 5.06
C GLU A 60 -14.04 -7.39 5.12
N ASP A 61 -13.62 -6.71 6.19
CA ASP A 61 -13.87 -5.27 6.35
C ASP A 61 -12.80 -4.48 5.61
N MET A 62 -13.06 -4.24 4.32
CA MET A 62 -12.13 -3.50 3.46
C MET A 62 -12.01 -2.03 3.88
N LYS A 63 -13.07 -1.45 4.42
CA LYS A 63 -13.02 -0.06 4.86
C LYS A 63 -12.07 0.11 6.04
N ALA A 64 -12.14 -0.78 7.01
CA ALA A 64 -11.20 -0.74 8.13
C ALA A 64 -9.76 -0.97 7.66
N ALA A 65 -9.57 -1.89 6.71
CA ALA A 65 -8.24 -2.13 6.15
C ALA A 65 -7.71 -0.91 5.41
N SER A 66 -8.56 -0.18 4.69
CA SER A 66 -8.13 1.02 3.98
C SER A 66 -7.65 2.11 4.93
N ARG A 67 -8.19 2.17 6.14
CA ARG A 67 -7.74 3.15 7.13
C ARG A 67 -6.32 2.90 7.60
N LYS A 68 -5.88 1.65 7.62
CA LYS A 68 -4.50 1.34 8.00
C LYS A 68 -3.51 1.87 6.98
N ILE A 69 -3.75 1.64 5.69
CA ILE A 69 -2.85 2.17 4.68
C ILE A 69 -2.94 3.69 4.62
N ALA A 70 -4.12 4.27 4.85
CA ALA A 70 -4.27 5.72 4.88
C ALA A 70 -3.42 6.33 6.00
N ALA A 71 -3.48 5.76 7.20
CA ALA A 71 -2.67 6.23 8.32
C ALA A 71 -1.17 6.12 8.00
N PHE A 72 -0.77 5.05 7.34
CA PHE A 72 0.61 4.85 6.92
C PHE A 72 1.05 5.91 5.91
N LEU A 73 0.22 6.18 4.91
CA LEU A 73 0.53 7.20 3.90
C LEU A 73 0.53 8.61 4.49
N VAL A 74 -0.38 8.93 5.41
CA VAL A 74 -0.34 10.21 6.12
C VAL A 74 1.03 10.40 6.76
N GLN A 75 1.52 9.39 7.46
CA GLN A 75 2.80 9.43 8.13
C GLN A 75 3.96 9.57 7.15
N LEU A 76 3.96 8.80 6.06
CA LEU A 76 5.02 8.87 5.07
C LEU A 76 5.02 10.17 4.28
N CYS A 77 3.86 10.77 4.09
CA CYS A 77 3.71 11.94 3.25
C CYS A 77 3.85 13.26 4.00
N GLY A 78 4.43 13.22 5.18
CA GLY A 78 4.78 14.43 5.92
C GLY A 78 3.78 14.82 7.01
N GLY A 79 2.76 14.00 7.24
CA GLY A 79 1.80 14.22 8.32
C GLY A 79 2.29 13.69 9.67
N PRO A 80 1.42 13.71 10.67
CA PRO A 80 1.78 13.17 11.99
C PRO A 80 2.03 11.66 11.93
N PRO A 81 2.72 11.07 12.93
CA PRO A 81 3.01 9.64 12.93
C PRO A 81 1.77 8.81 13.26
N MET A 82 0.74 8.94 12.44
CA MET A 82 -0.57 8.39 12.70
C MET A 82 -0.56 6.87 12.76
N TYR A 83 0.21 6.22 11.88
CA TYR A 83 0.28 4.77 11.89
C TYR A 83 0.91 4.27 13.20
N ASN A 84 2.03 4.88 13.61
CA ASN A 84 2.69 4.49 14.86
C ASN A 84 1.79 4.71 16.06
N GLN A 85 1.03 5.79 16.07
CA GLN A 85 0.13 6.11 17.19
C GLN A 85 -1.02 5.10 17.31
N LEU A 86 -1.54 4.62 16.18
CA LEU A 86 -2.71 3.74 16.17
C LEU A 86 -2.34 2.25 16.17
N PHE A 87 -1.24 1.88 15.51
CA PHE A 87 -0.95 0.47 15.24
C PHE A 87 0.47 0.04 15.63
N GLY A 88 1.29 0.94 16.15
CA GLY A 88 2.69 0.64 16.46
C GLY A 88 3.60 0.82 15.25
N GLN A 89 4.81 0.28 15.32
CA GLN A 89 5.78 0.44 14.24
C GLN A 89 5.27 -0.24 12.96
N PRO A 90 5.48 0.39 11.80
CA PRO A 90 4.96 -0.17 10.54
C PRO A 90 5.48 -1.56 10.24
N MET A 91 6.80 -1.75 10.13
CA MET A 91 7.42 -3.06 9.86
C MET A 91 6.61 -3.83 8.80
N MET A 92 6.36 -3.16 7.67
CA MET A 92 5.37 -3.64 6.70
C MET A 92 5.71 -5.01 6.12
N ARG A 93 6.99 -5.28 5.83
CA ARG A 93 7.33 -6.60 5.30
C ARG A 93 7.02 -7.69 6.32
N ALA A 94 7.38 -7.48 7.59
CA ALA A 94 7.10 -8.47 8.63
C ALA A 94 5.60 -8.72 8.77
N ARG A 95 4.80 -7.65 8.71
CA ARG A 95 3.35 -7.76 8.84
C ARG A 95 2.72 -8.50 7.67
N HIS A 96 3.37 -8.54 6.50
CA HIS A 96 2.84 -9.21 5.32
C HIS A 96 3.35 -10.63 5.16
N LEU A 97 4.32 -11.08 5.96
CA LEU A 97 4.85 -12.44 5.84
C LEU A 97 3.78 -13.53 6.00
N PRO A 98 2.73 -13.37 6.83
CA PRO A 98 1.67 -14.38 6.91
C PRO A 98 0.87 -14.57 5.61
N PHE A 99 0.95 -13.63 4.67
CA PHE A 99 0.19 -13.68 3.42
C PHE A 99 1.11 -14.10 2.29
N ALA A 100 0.62 -14.97 1.40
CA ALA A 100 1.42 -15.42 0.25
C ALA A 100 1.34 -14.38 -0.85
N ILE A 101 2.40 -13.60 -1.04
CA ILE A 101 2.46 -12.52 -2.02
C ILE A 101 3.51 -12.85 -3.05
N ASP A 102 3.06 -13.18 -4.26
CA ASP A 102 3.95 -13.39 -5.40
C ASP A 102 3.90 -12.18 -6.34
N GLU A 103 4.60 -12.26 -7.47
CA GLU A 103 4.64 -11.14 -8.41
C GLU A 103 3.26 -10.86 -9.01
N ALA A 104 2.43 -11.88 -9.23
CA ALA A 104 1.09 -11.68 -9.75
C ALA A 104 0.23 -10.88 -8.76
N ALA A 105 0.33 -11.22 -7.46
CA ALA A 105 -0.38 -10.48 -6.42
C ALA A 105 0.10 -9.03 -6.36
N ARG A 106 1.41 -8.82 -6.44
CA ARG A 106 1.99 -7.49 -6.47
C ARG A 106 1.44 -6.68 -7.64
N GLN A 107 1.40 -7.29 -8.83
CA GLN A 107 0.95 -6.59 -10.03
C GLN A 107 -0.53 -6.19 -9.91
N ALA A 108 -1.38 -7.07 -9.38
CA ALA A 108 -2.78 -6.74 -9.17
C ALA A 108 -2.94 -5.57 -8.19
N TRP A 109 -2.14 -5.54 -7.14
CA TRP A 109 -2.15 -4.45 -6.16
C TRP A 109 -1.72 -3.13 -6.82
N LEU A 110 -0.61 -3.17 -7.59
CA LEU A 110 -0.12 -1.99 -8.30
C LEU A 110 -1.15 -1.46 -9.31
N ASP A 111 -1.73 -2.35 -10.10
CA ASP A 111 -2.70 -1.94 -11.11
C ASP A 111 -3.92 -1.29 -10.46
N SER A 112 -4.36 -1.80 -9.33
CA SER A 112 -5.48 -1.22 -8.59
C SER A 112 -5.16 0.20 -8.10
N PHE A 113 -3.94 0.40 -7.60
CA PHE A 113 -3.56 1.73 -7.13
C PHE A 113 -3.36 2.69 -8.31
N LYS A 114 -2.73 2.24 -9.38
CA LYS A 114 -2.54 3.07 -10.57
C LYS A 114 -3.88 3.50 -11.16
N LYS A 115 -4.85 2.62 -11.17
CA LYS A 115 -6.19 2.97 -11.61
C LYS A 115 -6.81 4.05 -10.73
N THR A 116 -6.64 3.93 -9.43
CA THR A 116 -7.11 4.94 -8.48
C THR A 116 -6.47 6.29 -8.74
N LEU A 117 -5.20 6.31 -9.16
CA LEU A 117 -4.47 7.55 -9.39
C LEU A 117 -4.84 8.25 -10.70
N GLU A 118 -5.64 7.61 -11.57
CA GLU A 118 -6.16 8.30 -12.75
C GLU A 118 -7.05 9.45 -12.29
N GLY A 119 -6.73 10.67 -12.74
CA GLY A 119 -7.46 11.86 -12.33
C GLY A 119 -7.21 12.28 -10.89
N ALA A 120 -6.14 11.81 -10.26
CA ALA A 120 -5.85 12.12 -8.86
C ALA A 120 -5.73 13.62 -8.55
N PRO A 121 -5.14 14.46 -9.43
CA PRO A 121 -5.11 15.90 -9.13
C PRO A 121 -6.49 16.49 -8.92
N GLU A 122 -7.47 16.10 -9.71
CA GLU A 122 -8.84 16.62 -9.59
C GLU A 122 -9.58 15.92 -8.44
N LYS A 123 -9.39 14.62 -8.28
CA LYS A 123 -10.15 13.85 -7.28
C LYS A 123 -9.66 14.07 -5.85
N TYR A 124 -8.35 14.24 -5.67
CA TYR A 124 -7.74 14.23 -4.33
C TYR A 124 -6.82 15.42 -4.08
N ALA A 125 -6.83 16.42 -4.94
CA ALA A 125 -5.89 17.53 -4.89
C ALA A 125 -4.43 17.04 -4.89
N PHE A 126 -4.16 15.93 -5.57
CA PHE A 126 -2.83 15.34 -5.63
C PHE A 126 -1.94 16.21 -6.54
N PRO A 127 -0.81 16.74 -6.03
CA PRO A 127 0.06 17.56 -6.87
C PRO A 127 0.62 16.72 -8.02
N ALA A 128 0.32 17.13 -9.25
CA ALA A 128 0.68 16.35 -10.44
C ALA A 128 2.19 16.10 -10.51
N GLU A 129 3.01 17.07 -10.08
CA GLU A 129 4.47 16.92 -10.13
C GLU A 129 4.99 15.82 -9.21
N HIS A 130 4.22 15.41 -8.21
CA HIS A 130 4.62 14.36 -7.28
C HIS A 130 4.08 12.97 -7.64
N LEU A 131 3.27 12.85 -8.71
CA LEU A 131 2.75 11.55 -9.13
C LEU A 131 3.84 10.56 -9.56
N PRO A 132 4.81 10.96 -10.41
CA PRO A 132 5.85 9.98 -10.80
C PRO A 132 6.62 9.43 -9.60
N GLY A 133 6.98 10.28 -8.64
CA GLY A 133 7.69 9.83 -7.44
C GLY A 133 6.82 8.92 -6.56
N PHE A 134 5.54 9.21 -6.48
CA PHE A 134 4.62 8.39 -5.70
C PHE A 134 4.46 7.00 -6.34
N ILE A 135 4.33 6.94 -7.66
CA ILE A 135 4.23 5.66 -8.37
C ILE A 135 5.53 4.86 -8.20
N ALA A 136 6.68 5.52 -8.30
CA ALA A 136 7.97 4.86 -8.07
C ALA A 136 8.04 4.28 -6.65
N PHE A 137 7.56 5.02 -5.66
CA PHE A 137 7.48 4.52 -4.30
C PHE A 137 6.60 3.26 -4.21
N LEU A 138 5.42 3.28 -4.83
CA LEU A 138 4.53 2.13 -4.81
C LEU A 138 5.17 0.91 -5.45
N GLU A 139 5.92 1.11 -6.52
CA GLU A 139 6.61 0.01 -7.20
C GLU A 139 7.68 -0.61 -6.32
N GLU A 140 8.49 0.22 -5.66
CA GLU A 140 9.55 -0.29 -4.76
C GLU A 140 8.96 -0.93 -3.51
N PHE A 141 7.96 -0.28 -2.92
CA PHE A 141 7.33 -0.79 -1.71
C PHE A 141 6.69 -2.15 -1.97
N SER A 142 5.90 -2.26 -3.03
CA SER A 142 5.22 -3.51 -3.34
C SER A 142 6.18 -4.62 -3.69
N ALA A 143 7.28 -4.30 -4.37
CA ALA A 143 8.31 -5.30 -4.68
C ALA A 143 8.91 -5.87 -3.41
N TRP A 144 9.13 -5.06 -2.39
CA TRP A 144 9.69 -5.53 -1.12
C TRP A 144 8.71 -6.39 -0.33
N MET A 145 7.40 -6.26 -0.59
CA MET A 145 6.39 -7.08 0.06
C MET A 145 6.31 -8.50 -0.53
N VAL A 146 6.83 -8.72 -1.73
CA VAL A 146 6.82 -10.05 -2.35
C VAL A 146 7.60 -11.02 -1.46
N ASN A 147 6.96 -12.13 -1.12
CA ASN A 147 7.54 -13.13 -0.23
C ASN A 147 7.36 -14.55 -0.76
N ARG A 148 6.90 -14.72 -1.99
CA ARG A 148 6.79 -16.01 -2.66
C ARG A 148 7.35 -15.91 -4.06
N LYS A 149 8.08 -16.93 -4.45
CA LYS A 149 8.59 -17.04 -5.80
C LYS A 149 7.45 -17.45 -6.73
N SER A 150 7.37 -16.79 -7.87
CA SER A 150 6.33 -17.12 -8.86
C SER A 150 6.64 -18.41 -9.61
#